data_87ac6691ad00df0fd296b0f5d74d31bd
#
_entry.id   87ac6691ad00df0fd296b0f5d74d31bd
#
_cell.length_a   1.000
_cell.length_b   1.000
_cell.length_c   1.000
_cell.angle_alpha   90.00
_cell.angle_beta   90.00
_cell.angle_gamma   90.00
#
_symmetry.space_group_name_H-M   'P 1'
#
loop_
_entity.id
_entity.type
_entity.pdbx_description
1 polymer ?
#
loop_
_entity_poly.entity_id
_entity_poly.type
_entity_poly.pdbx_seq_one_letter_code
_entity_poly.pdbx_strand_id
1 'polypeptide(L)'
;MEKETIKKHYFVDNGLLHLFINNPNTSLLENLCAITLYKKYGKGLYYYNKNIEVDFHVPNEELAVQASYQMSDGETIEREVKALVALHGLYPLKRAMIITYEDEGEIVRDGLKIEIRPAWKWVLEG
;
A
#
# COMPACT_ATOMS: atom_id res chain seq x y z
N MET A 1 11.57 -6.76 15.49
CA MET A 1 10.78 -6.33 14.32
C MET A 1 11.34 -6.92 13.05
N GLU A 2 10.48 -7.52 12.28
CA GLU A 2 10.90 -8.11 11.02
C GLU A 2 10.61 -7.16 9.87
N LYS A 3 11.62 -6.87 9.08
CA LYS A 3 11.49 -6.12 7.86
C LYS A 3 12.18 -6.87 6.73
N GLU A 4 11.50 -7.02 5.65
CA GLU A 4 12.06 -7.64 4.46
C GLU A 4 12.02 -6.67 3.30
N THR A 5 13.14 -6.56 2.60
CA THR A 5 13.22 -5.74 1.40
C THR A 5 12.43 -6.40 0.29
N ILE A 6 11.65 -5.61 -0.44
CA ILE A 6 10.91 -6.12 -1.60
C ILE A 6 11.91 -6.57 -2.67
N LYS A 7 11.72 -7.77 -3.20
CA LYS A 7 12.63 -8.35 -4.18
C LYS A 7 12.42 -7.77 -5.59
N LYS A 8 13.48 -7.78 -6.38
CA LYS A 8 13.51 -7.12 -7.69
C LYS A 8 12.79 -7.84 -8.83
N HIS A 9 12.24 -9.00 -8.62
CA HIS A 9 11.71 -9.79 -9.74
C HIS A 9 10.29 -9.41 -10.18
N TYR A 10 9.81 -8.26 -9.73
CA TYR A 10 8.55 -7.72 -10.23
C TYR A 10 8.74 -7.06 -11.59
N PHE A 11 7.71 -7.11 -12.41
CA PHE A 11 7.72 -6.43 -13.71
C PHE A 11 7.79 -4.92 -13.54
N VAL A 12 8.58 -4.27 -14.37
CA VAL A 12 8.77 -2.83 -14.34
C VAL A 12 8.36 -2.23 -15.68
N ASP A 13 7.13 -2.48 -16.11
CA ASP A 13 6.61 -1.88 -17.33
C ASP A 13 5.15 -1.46 -17.17
N ASN A 14 4.66 -0.68 -18.11
CA ASN A 14 3.30 -0.14 -18.06
C ASN A 14 2.23 -1.20 -18.40
N GLY A 15 2.65 -2.36 -18.90
CA GLY A 15 1.74 -3.44 -19.21
C GLY A 15 1.03 -3.99 -17.98
N LEU A 16 1.67 -3.89 -16.81
CA LEU A 16 1.07 -4.40 -15.58
C LEU A 16 -0.20 -3.63 -15.20
N LEU A 17 -0.21 -2.31 -15.37
CA LEU A 17 -1.41 -1.52 -15.10
C LEU A 17 -2.55 -1.93 -16.02
N HIS A 18 -2.26 -2.12 -17.30
CA HIS A 18 -3.22 -2.62 -18.27
C HIS A 18 -3.77 -3.98 -17.88
N LEU A 19 -2.87 -4.89 -17.50
CA LEU A 19 -3.26 -6.23 -17.09
C LEU A 19 -4.17 -6.17 -15.86
N PHE A 20 -3.85 -5.34 -14.88
CA PHE A 20 -4.65 -5.17 -13.67
C PHE A 20 -6.03 -4.61 -13.99
N ILE A 21 -6.12 -3.60 -14.84
CA ILE A 21 -7.40 -2.99 -15.20
C ILE A 21 -8.33 -3.99 -15.88
N ASN A 22 -7.76 -4.87 -16.72
CA ASN A 22 -8.54 -5.88 -17.45
C ASN A 22 -8.83 -7.13 -16.61
N ASN A 23 -7.98 -7.43 -15.64
CA ASN A 23 -8.12 -8.64 -14.79
C ASN A 23 -7.87 -8.27 -13.32
N PRO A 24 -8.73 -7.43 -12.72
CA PRO A 24 -8.48 -6.96 -11.37
C PRO A 24 -8.55 -8.10 -10.36
N ASN A 25 -7.48 -8.23 -9.58
CA ASN A 25 -7.42 -9.16 -8.46
C ASN A 25 -6.36 -8.70 -7.46
N THR A 26 -6.41 -9.28 -6.27
CA THR A 26 -5.56 -8.87 -5.15
C THR A 26 -4.07 -9.03 -5.45
N SER A 27 -3.67 -10.15 -6.04
CA SER A 27 -2.26 -10.40 -6.35
C SER A 27 -1.70 -9.38 -7.34
N LEU A 28 -2.46 -9.06 -8.38
CA LEU A 28 -2.03 -8.05 -9.35
C LEU A 28 -1.98 -6.66 -8.73
N LEU A 29 -2.92 -6.35 -7.83
CA LEU A 29 -2.90 -5.08 -7.11
C LEU A 29 -1.65 -4.95 -6.26
N GLU A 30 -1.30 -5.98 -5.50
CA GLU A 30 -0.11 -5.98 -4.67
C GLU A 30 1.16 -5.85 -5.53
N ASN A 31 1.24 -6.56 -6.65
CA ASN A 31 2.37 -6.45 -7.55
C ASN A 31 2.49 -5.05 -8.14
N LEU A 32 1.36 -4.45 -8.52
CA LEU A 32 1.35 -3.10 -9.06
C LEU A 32 1.85 -2.09 -8.03
N CYS A 33 1.40 -2.23 -6.77
CA CYS A 33 1.88 -1.38 -5.69
C CYS A 33 3.37 -1.57 -5.45
N ALA A 34 3.84 -2.83 -5.42
CA ALA A 34 5.25 -3.14 -5.19
C ALA A 34 6.14 -2.52 -6.26
N ILE A 35 5.75 -2.66 -7.52
CA ILE A 35 6.52 -2.11 -8.64
C ILE A 35 6.55 -0.59 -8.60
N THR A 36 5.40 0.03 -8.37
CA THR A 36 5.28 1.48 -8.32
C THR A 36 6.17 2.06 -7.23
N LEU A 37 6.12 1.45 -6.03
CA LEU A 37 6.91 1.91 -4.90
C LEU A 37 8.39 1.59 -5.07
N TYR A 38 8.71 0.43 -5.60
CA TYR A 38 10.11 0.05 -5.82
C TYR A 38 10.79 0.96 -6.84
N LYS A 39 10.08 1.30 -7.91
CA LYS A 39 10.59 2.26 -8.90
C LYS A 39 10.98 3.59 -8.27
N LYS A 40 10.21 4.02 -7.29
CA LYS A 40 10.39 5.33 -6.67
C LYS A 40 11.40 5.30 -5.51
N TYR A 41 11.35 4.26 -4.69
CA TYR A 41 12.10 4.22 -3.44
C TYR A 41 13.17 3.14 -3.36
N GLY A 42 13.16 2.20 -4.29
CA GLY A 42 14.19 1.16 -4.37
C GLY A 42 14.37 0.38 -3.08
N LYS A 43 15.60 0.34 -2.60
CA LYS A 43 15.96 -0.42 -1.40
C LYS A 43 15.38 0.15 -0.11
N GLY A 44 14.79 1.34 -0.15
CA GLY A 44 14.12 1.93 1.00
C GLY A 44 12.75 1.35 1.29
N LEU A 45 12.27 0.45 0.43
CA LEU A 45 10.95 -0.15 0.55
C LEU A 45 11.03 -1.46 1.33
N TYR A 46 10.18 -1.59 2.35
CA TYR A 46 10.12 -2.77 3.21
C TYR A 46 8.69 -3.28 3.37
N TYR A 47 8.60 -4.53 3.75
CA TYR A 47 7.37 -5.18 4.21
C TYR A 47 7.47 -5.29 5.73
N TYR A 48 6.44 -4.87 6.45
CA TYR A 48 6.42 -4.93 7.91
C TYR A 48 5.51 -6.06 8.39
N ASN A 49 6.07 -7.01 9.11
CA ASN A 49 5.32 -8.15 9.63
C ASN A 49 5.83 -8.56 11.01
N LYS A 50 5.26 -7.94 12.03
CA LYS A 50 5.51 -8.34 13.42
C LYS A 50 4.28 -7.99 14.24
N ASN A 51 3.42 -8.94 14.51
CA ASN A 51 2.14 -8.79 15.18
C ASN A 51 1.09 -8.06 14.33
N ILE A 52 1.50 -7.22 13.40
CA ILE A 52 0.65 -6.54 12.44
C ILE A 52 1.30 -6.68 11.06
N GLU A 53 0.49 -6.60 10.02
CA GLU A 53 0.99 -6.65 8.66
C GLU A 53 0.72 -5.32 7.95
N VAL A 54 1.79 -4.69 7.46
CA VAL A 54 1.69 -3.54 6.58
C VAL A 54 2.40 -3.92 5.28
N ASP A 55 1.66 -3.90 4.19
CA ASP A 55 2.15 -4.39 2.91
C ASP A 55 3.43 -3.69 2.44
N PHE A 56 3.47 -2.38 2.59
CA PHE A 56 4.62 -1.59 2.13
C PHE A 56 4.92 -0.47 3.12
N HIS A 57 6.19 -0.36 3.50
CA HIS A 57 6.66 0.68 4.41
C HIS A 57 7.94 1.30 3.86
N VAL A 58 7.97 2.61 3.76
CA VAL A 58 9.15 3.36 3.35
C VAL A 58 9.55 4.26 4.52
N PRO A 59 10.35 3.74 5.47
CA PRO A 59 10.65 4.48 6.71
C PRO A 59 11.27 5.86 6.48
N ASN A 60 12.16 5.98 5.51
CA ASN A 60 12.82 7.26 5.25
C ASN A 60 11.86 8.34 4.74
N GLU A 61 10.73 7.94 4.17
CA GLU A 61 9.71 8.86 3.69
C GLU A 61 8.52 8.96 4.64
N GLU A 62 8.58 8.22 5.75
CA GLU A 62 7.48 8.14 6.71
C GLU A 62 6.16 7.78 6.02
N LEU A 63 6.23 6.84 5.09
CA LEU A 63 5.13 6.42 4.23
C LEU A 63 4.78 4.96 4.48
N ALA A 64 3.50 4.65 4.55
CA ALA A 64 3.02 3.27 4.57
C ALA A 64 1.85 3.11 3.61
N VAL A 65 1.81 1.98 2.92
CA VAL A 65 0.78 1.69 1.91
C VAL A 65 0.26 0.27 2.11
N GLN A 66 -1.06 0.15 2.09
CA GLN A 66 -1.75 -1.14 2.08
C GLN A 66 -2.43 -1.31 0.72
N ALA A 67 -2.55 -2.55 0.27
CA ALA A 67 -3.29 -2.87 -0.94
C ALA A 67 -4.56 -3.62 -0.55
N SER A 68 -5.72 -3.09 -0.93
CA SER A 68 -7.01 -3.72 -0.65
C SER A 68 -7.89 -3.59 -1.89
N TYR A 69 -8.33 -4.72 -2.44
CA TYR A 69 -9.08 -4.70 -3.68
C TYR A 69 -10.30 -3.78 -3.61
N GLN A 70 -11.07 -3.88 -2.53
CA GLN A 70 -12.26 -3.02 -2.37
C GLN A 70 -12.51 -2.69 -0.91
N MET A 71 -13.16 -1.54 -0.68
CA MET A 71 -13.45 -1.04 0.66
C MET A 71 -14.78 -1.50 1.22
N SER A 72 -15.49 -2.39 0.52
CA SER A 72 -16.82 -2.87 0.96
C SER A 72 -16.76 -3.94 2.03
N ASP A 73 -15.62 -4.60 2.22
CA ASP A 73 -15.45 -5.60 3.28
C ASP A 73 -14.97 -4.90 4.56
N GLY A 74 -15.91 -4.64 5.48
CA GLY A 74 -15.61 -3.89 6.70
C GLY A 74 -14.57 -4.54 7.60
N GLU A 75 -14.51 -5.88 7.67
CA GLU A 75 -13.51 -6.56 8.49
C GLU A 75 -12.10 -6.38 7.93
N THR A 76 -11.95 -6.54 6.62
CA THR A 76 -10.65 -6.37 5.96
C THR A 76 -10.16 -4.95 6.11
N ILE A 77 -11.04 -3.98 5.90
CA ILE A 77 -10.70 -2.57 6.02
C ILE A 77 -10.29 -2.23 7.44
N GLU A 78 -11.06 -2.70 8.42
CA GLU A 78 -10.74 -2.41 9.81
C GLU A 78 -9.37 -2.98 10.20
N ARG A 79 -9.04 -4.18 9.73
CA ARG A 79 -7.75 -4.80 9.98
C ARG A 79 -6.61 -3.98 9.37
N GLU A 80 -6.78 -3.50 8.14
CA GLU A 80 -5.77 -2.71 7.46
C GLU A 80 -5.59 -1.33 8.09
N VAL A 81 -6.67 -0.69 8.50
CA VAL A 81 -6.63 0.58 9.20
C VAL A 81 -5.92 0.43 10.55
N LYS A 82 -6.26 -0.60 11.30
CA LYS A 82 -5.63 -0.87 12.60
C LYS A 82 -4.13 -1.11 12.46
N ALA A 83 -3.72 -1.81 11.41
CA ALA A 83 -2.30 -2.06 11.16
C ALA A 83 -1.55 -0.77 10.88
N LEU A 84 -2.12 0.12 10.08
CA LEU A 84 -1.50 1.42 9.80
C LEU A 84 -1.40 2.29 11.05
N VAL A 85 -2.45 2.32 11.87
CA VAL A 85 -2.44 3.07 13.12
C VAL A 85 -1.39 2.51 14.08
N ALA A 86 -1.28 1.19 14.18
CA ALA A 86 -0.28 0.56 15.04
C ALA A 86 1.14 0.85 14.55
N LEU A 87 1.36 0.82 13.24
CA LEU A 87 2.67 1.16 12.68
C LEU A 87 3.02 2.62 12.97
N HIS A 88 2.04 3.51 12.85
CA HIS A 88 2.23 4.93 13.16
C HIS A 88 2.69 5.15 14.61
N GLY A 89 2.24 4.32 15.53
CA GLY A 89 2.68 4.36 16.91
C GLY A 89 4.13 3.92 17.11
N LEU A 90 4.66 3.10 16.21
CA LEU A 90 6.05 2.62 16.27
C LEU A 90 6.99 3.47 15.42
N TYR A 91 6.54 3.89 14.26
CA TYR A 91 7.30 4.69 13.30
C TYR A 91 6.37 5.78 12.78
N PRO A 92 6.52 7.03 13.24
CA PRO A 92 5.60 8.09 12.82
C PRO A 92 5.45 8.17 11.30
N LEU A 93 4.22 8.24 10.83
CA LEU A 93 3.91 8.29 9.42
C LEU A 93 3.42 9.68 9.05
N LYS A 94 4.00 10.26 8.01
CA LYS A 94 3.52 11.49 7.40
C LYS A 94 2.41 11.19 6.42
N ARG A 95 2.43 9.99 5.82
CA ARG A 95 1.46 9.62 4.82
C ARG A 95 1.12 8.14 4.93
N ALA A 96 -0.17 7.83 5.02
CA ALA A 96 -0.67 6.47 5.04
C ALA A 96 -1.73 6.33 3.97
N MET A 97 -1.70 5.24 3.21
CA MET A 97 -2.57 5.05 2.06
C MET A 97 -3.08 3.62 1.99
N ILE A 98 -4.31 3.48 1.50
CA ILE A 98 -4.86 2.19 1.10
C ILE A 98 -5.16 2.31 -0.40
N ILE A 99 -4.48 1.51 -1.20
CA ILE A 99 -4.67 1.51 -2.65
C ILE A 99 -5.68 0.44 -3.02
N THR A 100 -6.71 0.82 -3.76
CA THR A 100 -7.84 -0.02 -4.11
C THR A 100 -7.96 -0.17 -5.62
N TYR A 101 -8.94 -0.97 -6.08
CA TYR A 101 -9.23 -1.03 -7.52
C TYR A 101 -9.82 0.30 -8.00
N GLU A 102 -10.90 0.77 -7.36
CA GLU A 102 -11.59 1.99 -7.81
C GLU A 102 -12.13 2.89 -6.70
N ASP A 103 -12.02 2.48 -5.43
CA ASP A 103 -12.53 3.28 -4.32
C ASP A 103 -11.62 4.46 -4.02
N GLU A 104 -12.23 5.56 -3.61
CA GLU A 104 -11.52 6.79 -3.28
C GLU A 104 -12.15 7.44 -2.06
N GLY A 105 -11.33 7.98 -1.16
CA GLY A 105 -11.83 8.63 0.04
C GLY A 105 -10.74 8.86 1.06
N GLU A 106 -11.17 8.96 2.32
CA GLU A 106 -10.28 9.29 3.42
C GLU A 106 -10.85 8.74 4.73
N ILE A 107 -9.98 8.19 5.55
CA ILE A 107 -10.34 7.75 6.91
C ILE A 107 -9.39 8.44 7.87
N VAL A 108 -9.93 8.99 8.97
CA VAL A 108 -9.11 9.52 10.06
C VAL A 108 -9.32 8.62 11.27
N ARG A 109 -8.24 8.06 11.81
CA ARG A 109 -8.31 7.19 12.97
C ARG A 109 -7.13 7.49 13.90
N ASP A 110 -7.45 7.81 15.17
CA ASP A 110 -6.45 8.09 16.20
C ASP A 110 -5.42 9.14 15.75
N GLY A 111 -5.89 10.17 15.06
CA GLY A 111 -5.05 11.26 14.57
C GLY A 111 -4.32 10.99 13.27
N LEU A 112 -4.38 9.75 12.75
CA LEU A 112 -3.76 9.41 11.47
C LEU A 112 -4.77 9.54 10.35
N LYS A 113 -4.40 10.31 9.33
CA LYS A 113 -5.20 10.46 8.13
C LYS A 113 -4.76 9.41 7.12
N ILE A 114 -5.69 8.57 6.69
CA ILE A 114 -5.43 7.50 5.74
C ILE A 114 -6.14 7.84 4.44
N GLU A 115 -5.37 7.97 3.36
CA GLU A 115 -5.90 8.23 2.03
C GLU A 115 -6.31 6.93 1.37
N ILE A 116 -7.48 6.90 0.75
CA ILE A 116 -7.94 5.77 -0.04
C ILE A 116 -7.90 6.20 -1.49
N ARG A 117 -7.12 5.50 -2.31
CA ARG A 117 -6.88 5.92 -3.69
C ARG A 117 -7.00 4.75 -4.65
N PRO A 118 -7.65 4.95 -5.81
CA PRO A 118 -7.68 3.91 -6.82
C PRO A 118 -6.30 3.75 -7.47
N ALA A 119 -5.93 2.51 -7.73
CA ALA A 119 -4.60 2.17 -8.24
C ALA A 119 -4.28 2.90 -9.55
N TRP A 120 -5.23 2.95 -10.48
CA TRP A 120 -4.99 3.58 -11.77
C TRP A 120 -4.61 5.06 -11.63
N LYS A 121 -5.27 5.75 -10.71
CA LYS A 121 -5.02 7.17 -10.48
C LYS A 121 -3.67 7.39 -9.78
N TRP A 122 -3.42 6.59 -8.75
CA TRP A 122 -2.19 6.68 -7.97
C TRP A 122 -0.95 6.39 -8.82
N VAL A 123 -1.00 5.34 -9.65
CA VAL A 123 0.11 4.98 -10.52
C VAL A 123 0.40 6.09 -11.54
N LEU A 124 -0.64 6.70 -12.10
CA LEU A 124 -0.49 7.76 -13.10
C LEU A 124 0.01 9.08 -12.51
N GLU A 125 -0.23 9.29 -11.23
CA GLU A 125 0.28 10.50 -10.57
C GLU A 125 1.79 10.44 -10.33
N GLY A 126 2.36 9.29 -10.48
CA GLY A 126 3.78 9.11 -10.37
C GLY A 126 4.29 8.81 -9.03
#